data_b3b817198f14540266ad9057d886f6b2
#
_entry.id   b3b817198f14540266ad9057d886f6b2
#
_cell.length_a   1.000
_cell.length_b   1.000
_cell.length_c   1.000
_cell.angle_alpha   90.00
_cell.angle_beta   90.00
_cell.angle_gamma   90.00
#
_symmetry.space_group_name_H-M   'P 1'
#
loop_
_entity.id
_entity.type
_entity.pdbx_description
1 polymer ?
#
loop_
_entity_poly.entity_id
_entity_poly.type
_entity_poly.pdbx_seq_one_letter_code
_entity_poly.pdbx_strand_id
1 'polypeptide(L)'
;MRDQPLYAGVLVKYLHTMVRVTDVDASIAFYSLLGLREVRRIESEQGRFSLIFLAAQGDESAQVELTYNWDPEPYDGGRNFGHLAYQVEDIYAACKRLMDGGVTISRPPRDGRMAFVRSPDNISVELLQAGNALPPAEPWASMANVGEW
;
A
#
# COMPACT_ATOMS: atom_id res chain seq x y z
N MET A 1 27.34 16.29 -15.13
CA MET A 1 27.18 14.89 -15.62
C MET A 1 27.25 13.94 -14.43
N ARG A 2 26.30 13.05 -14.33
CA ARG A 2 26.32 12.04 -13.26
C ARG A 2 27.25 10.90 -13.64
N ASP A 3 28.03 10.41 -12.67
CA ASP A 3 28.88 9.26 -12.89
C ASP A 3 28.03 8.01 -13.09
N GLN A 4 28.48 7.12 -13.96
CA GLN A 4 27.83 5.84 -14.14
C GLN A 4 28.06 4.96 -12.91
N PRO A 5 27.03 4.21 -12.46
CA PRO A 5 27.25 3.27 -11.37
C PRO A 5 28.31 2.23 -11.74
N LEU A 6 29.11 1.80 -10.74
CA LEU A 6 30.18 0.85 -10.94
C LEU A 6 29.73 -0.45 -11.63
N TYR A 7 28.49 -0.82 -11.40
CA TYR A 7 27.92 -2.08 -11.90
C TYR A 7 26.84 -1.84 -12.96
N ALA A 8 26.97 -0.75 -13.73
CA ALA A 8 26.07 -0.50 -14.86
C ALA A 8 26.11 -1.70 -15.80
N GLY A 9 24.93 -2.19 -16.20
CA GLY A 9 24.81 -3.39 -17.05
C GLY A 9 24.60 -4.68 -16.29
N VAL A 10 24.75 -4.70 -14.96
CA VAL A 10 24.31 -5.83 -14.13
C VAL A 10 22.79 -5.86 -14.13
N LEU A 11 22.20 -7.01 -14.52
CA LEU A 11 20.75 -7.14 -14.65
C LEU A 11 20.14 -7.48 -13.30
N VAL A 12 19.37 -6.52 -12.77
CA VAL A 12 18.59 -6.68 -11.54
C VAL A 12 17.18 -6.20 -11.83
N LYS A 13 16.19 -6.98 -11.39
CA LYS A 13 14.79 -6.61 -11.53
C LYS A 13 14.10 -6.66 -10.17
N TYR A 14 13.44 -5.58 -9.80
CA TYR A 14 12.61 -5.57 -8.60
C TYR A 14 11.40 -6.49 -8.82
N LEU A 15 11.09 -7.36 -7.84
CA LEU A 15 9.97 -8.28 -7.95
C LEU A 15 8.79 -7.85 -7.07
N HIS A 16 9.02 -7.67 -5.78
CA HIS A 16 7.94 -7.32 -4.85
C HIS A 16 8.50 -6.86 -3.50
N THR A 17 7.64 -6.26 -2.70
CA THR A 17 7.86 -6.05 -1.27
C THR A 17 6.90 -6.95 -0.52
N MET A 18 7.39 -7.65 0.50
CA MET A 18 6.56 -8.53 1.32
C MET A 18 6.19 -7.86 2.62
N VAL A 19 4.91 -7.99 2.99
CA VAL A 19 4.41 -7.60 4.31
C VAL A 19 3.66 -8.78 4.91
N ARG A 20 3.73 -8.94 6.24
CA ARG A 20 2.98 -9.97 6.93
C ARG A 20 1.60 -9.48 7.29
N VAL A 21 0.63 -10.38 7.23
CA VAL A 21 -0.76 -10.07 7.53
C VAL A 21 -1.31 -11.09 8.53
N THR A 22 -2.24 -10.65 9.37
CA THR A 22 -2.88 -11.51 10.36
C THR A 22 -4.27 -11.97 9.91
N ASP A 23 -4.86 -11.27 8.93
CA ASP A 23 -6.18 -11.59 8.38
C ASP A 23 -6.13 -11.39 6.87
N VAL A 24 -6.13 -12.50 6.13
CA VAL A 24 -6.00 -12.47 4.67
C VAL A 24 -7.16 -11.72 4.03
N ASP A 25 -8.39 -12.05 4.41
CA ASP A 25 -9.57 -11.46 3.77
C ASP A 25 -9.67 -9.95 4.03
N ALA A 26 -9.40 -9.52 5.27
CA ALA A 26 -9.41 -8.10 5.61
C ALA A 26 -8.32 -7.35 4.83
N SER A 27 -7.15 -7.95 4.67
CA SER A 27 -6.04 -7.33 3.94
C SER A 27 -6.34 -7.23 2.45
N ILE A 28 -6.88 -8.30 1.85
CA ILE A 28 -7.28 -8.26 0.44
C ILE A 28 -8.35 -7.19 0.24
N ALA A 29 -9.34 -7.10 1.13
CA ALA A 29 -10.38 -6.09 1.04
C ALA A 29 -9.79 -4.67 1.09
N PHE A 30 -8.84 -4.44 2.00
CA PHE A 30 -8.16 -3.14 2.10
C PHE A 30 -7.45 -2.78 0.80
N TYR A 31 -6.61 -3.67 0.28
CA TYR A 31 -5.85 -3.39 -0.94
C TYR A 31 -6.76 -3.31 -2.18
N SER A 32 -7.90 -4.00 -2.16
CA SER A 32 -8.87 -3.88 -3.26
C SER A 32 -9.50 -2.49 -3.32
N LEU A 33 -9.66 -1.82 -2.18
CA LEU A 33 -10.13 -0.43 -2.15
C LEU A 33 -9.13 0.53 -2.80
N LEU A 34 -7.85 0.15 -2.82
CA LEU A 34 -6.81 0.90 -3.55
C LEU A 34 -6.78 0.55 -5.04
N GLY A 35 -7.48 -0.48 -5.45
CA GLY A 35 -7.48 -0.94 -6.85
C GLY A 35 -6.56 -2.11 -7.12
N LEU A 36 -5.98 -2.73 -6.09
CA LEU A 36 -5.15 -3.91 -6.25
C LEU A 36 -6.01 -5.17 -6.22
N ARG A 37 -5.55 -6.20 -6.92
CA ARG A 37 -6.22 -7.49 -6.96
C ARG A 37 -5.21 -8.62 -6.85
N GLU A 38 -5.66 -9.77 -6.41
CA GLU A 38 -4.83 -10.97 -6.35
C GLU A 38 -4.45 -11.40 -7.75
N VAL A 39 -3.16 -11.55 -8.00
CA VAL A 39 -2.64 -12.03 -9.29
C VAL A 39 -2.02 -13.41 -9.19
N ARG A 40 -1.62 -13.84 -7.98
CA ARG A 40 -1.03 -15.15 -7.76
C ARG A 40 -1.12 -15.52 -6.29
N ARG A 41 -1.24 -16.82 -6.02
CA ARG A 41 -1.25 -17.34 -4.65
C ARG A 41 -0.44 -18.62 -4.59
N ILE A 42 0.34 -18.75 -3.53
CA ILE A 42 1.10 -19.97 -3.23
C ILE A 42 0.78 -20.38 -1.80
N GLU A 43 0.51 -21.65 -1.57
CA GLU A 43 0.31 -22.16 -0.24
C GLU A 43 1.31 -23.27 0.04
N SER A 44 1.88 -23.28 1.25
CA SER A 44 2.83 -24.28 1.68
C SER A 44 2.33 -24.94 2.98
N GLU A 45 1.91 -26.18 2.89
CA GLU A 45 1.54 -26.94 4.09
C GLU A 45 2.77 -27.23 4.94
N GLN A 46 3.90 -27.55 4.29
CA GLN A 46 5.14 -27.83 5.01
C GLN A 46 5.62 -26.60 5.78
N GLY A 47 5.62 -25.43 5.15
CA GLY A 47 6.03 -24.18 5.78
C GLY A 47 4.93 -23.53 6.62
N ARG A 48 3.70 -23.97 6.46
CA ARG A 48 2.50 -23.44 7.15
C ARG A 48 2.34 -21.94 6.90
N PHE A 49 2.33 -21.58 5.62
CA PHE A 49 2.10 -20.18 5.22
C PHE A 49 1.37 -20.10 3.88
N SER A 50 0.75 -18.96 3.65
CA SER A 50 0.16 -18.59 2.37
C SER A 50 0.80 -17.31 1.88
N LEU A 51 1.12 -17.25 0.59
CA LEU A 51 1.64 -16.07 -0.09
C LEU A 51 0.60 -15.58 -1.09
N ILE A 52 0.18 -14.33 -0.96
CA ILE A 52 -0.80 -13.73 -1.85
C ILE A 52 -0.17 -12.51 -2.50
N PHE A 53 -0.06 -12.52 -3.81
CA PHE A 53 0.55 -11.43 -4.57
C PHE A 53 -0.54 -10.55 -5.15
N LEU A 54 -0.48 -9.25 -4.85
CA LEU A 54 -1.46 -8.27 -5.29
C LEU A 54 -0.80 -7.25 -6.20
N ALA A 55 -1.53 -6.80 -7.21
CA ALA A 55 -1.07 -5.73 -8.10
C ALA A 55 -2.27 -5.01 -8.70
N ALA A 56 -2.06 -3.79 -9.16
CA ALA A 56 -3.06 -3.04 -9.92
C ALA A 56 -3.14 -3.56 -11.35
N GLN A 57 -4.32 -3.46 -11.95
CA GLN A 57 -4.51 -3.80 -13.35
C GLN A 57 -3.68 -2.86 -14.23
N GLY A 58 -2.91 -3.44 -15.14
CA GLY A 58 -2.02 -2.69 -16.00
C GLY A 58 -0.64 -2.41 -15.39
N ASP A 59 -0.42 -2.83 -14.15
CA ASP A 59 0.84 -2.62 -13.43
C ASP A 59 1.24 -3.89 -12.68
N GLU A 60 1.11 -5.03 -13.32
CA GLU A 60 1.27 -6.36 -12.71
C GLU A 60 2.70 -6.65 -12.29
N SER A 61 3.67 -5.84 -12.73
CA SER A 61 5.07 -5.98 -12.30
C SER A 61 5.34 -5.31 -10.95
N ALA A 62 4.47 -4.43 -10.47
CA ALA A 62 4.62 -3.75 -9.18
C ALA A 62 3.76 -4.46 -8.13
N GLN A 63 4.31 -5.51 -7.52
CA GLN A 63 3.56 -6.38 -6.64
C GLN A 63 3.86 -6.12 -5.17
N VAL A 64 2.84 -6.25 -4.33
CA VAL A 64 3.01 -6.46 -2.91
C VAL A 64 2.66 -7.91 -2.59
N GLU A 65 3.54 -8.57 -1.83
CA GLU A 65 3.33 -9.95 -1.39
C GLU A 65 2.81 -9.92 0.04
N LEU A 66 1.62 -10.49 0.25
CA LEU A 66 1.09 -10.70 1.60
C LEU A 66 1.51 -12.08 2.06
N THR A 67 2.18 -12.16 3.19
CA THR A 67 2.52 -13.45 3.80
C THR A 67 1.64 -13.66 5.01
N TYR A 68 0.85 -14.73 4.99
CA TYR A 68 0.04 -15.15 6.10
C TYR A 68 0.65 -16.43 6.69
N ASN A 69 1.19 -16.31 7.90
CA ASN A 69 1.69 -17.45 8.65
C ASN A 69 0.51 -18.10 9.38
N TRP A 70 0.31 -19.41 9.16
CA TRP A 70 -0.88 -20.12 9.70
C TRP A 70 -0.87 -20.19 11.22
N ASP A 71 0.30 -20.14 11.84
CA ASP A 71 0.42 -20.12 13.29
C ASP A 71 0.38 -18.66 13.75
N PRO A 72 -0.67 -18.23 14.45
CA PRO A 72 -0.84 -16.81 14.78
C PRO A 72 0.29 -16.27 15.65
N GLU A 73 0.74 -15.07 15.34
CA GLU A 73 1.65 -14.32 16.20
C GLU A 73 1.35 -12.82 16.06
N PRO A 74 1.59 -12.03 17.11
CA PRO A 74 1.44 -10.59 17.01
C PRO A 74 2.60 -9.98 16.24
N TYR A 75 2.33 -8.94 15.45
CA TYR A 75 3.36 -8.19 14.76
C TYR A 75 3.45 -6.78 15.32
N ASP A 76 4.68 -6.35 15.56
CA ASP A 76 5.00 -4.98 15.92
C ASP A 76 5.70 -4.35 14.72
N GLY A 77 5.19 -3.21 14.26
CA GLY A 77 5.68 -2.57 13.05
C GLY A 77 7.13 -2.12 13.11
N GLY A 78 7.61 -1.70 14.27
CA GLY A 78 8.92 -1.08 14.38
C GLY A 78 8.99 0.22 13.58
N ARG A 79 10.21 0.69 13.31
CA ARG A 79 10.43 1.93 12.58
C ARG A 79 11.31 1.79 11.35
N ASN A 80 11.89 0.62 11.15
CA ASN A 80 12.78 0.39 10.00
C ASN A 80 12.02 0.46 8.68
N PHE A 81 10.88 -0.25 8.60
CA PHE A 81 10.03 -0.20 7.42
C PHE A 81 9.26 1.13 7.41
N GLY A 82 9.28 1.80 6.26
CA GLY A 82 8.55 3.05 6.08
C GLY A 82 7.12 2.82 5.64
N HIS A 83 6.89 2.86 4.33
CA HIS A 83 5.54 2.73 3.78
C HIS A 83 5.59 2.22 2.34
N LEU A 84 4.43 1.77 1.86
CA LEU A 84 4.19 1.54 0.44
C LEU A 84 3.60 2.82 -0.14
N ALA A 85 3.86 3.10 -1.41
CA ALA A 85 3.31 4.28 -2.07
C ALA A 85 2.66 3.89 -3.39
N TYR A 86 1.47 4.47 -3.65
CA TYR A 86 0.72 4.25 -4.88
C TYR A 86 0.27 5.57 -5.47
N GLN A 87 0.42 5.70 -6.78
CA GLN A 87 -0.13 6.83 -7.51
C GLN A 87 -1.59 6.56 -7.82
N VAL A 88 -2.44 7.58 -7.65
CA VAL A 88 -3.87 7.50 -7.96
C VAL A 88 -4.26 8.61 -8.91
N GLU A 89 -5.26 8.37 -9.75
CA GLU A 89 -5.72 9.37 -10.72
C GLU A 89 -6.50 10.51 -10.08
N ASP A 90 -7.25 10.22 -9.01
CA ASP A 90 -8.04 11.19 -8.27
C ASP A 90 -7.95 10.85 -6.78
N ILE A 91 -7.12 11.61 -6.05
CA ILE A 91 -6.85 11.33 -4.65
C ILE A 91 -8.10 11.54 -3.76
N TYR A 92 -8.99 12.45 -4.13
CA TYR A 92 -10.23 12.65 -3.37
C TYR A 92 -11.18 11.47 -3.54
N ALA A 93 -11.34 10.98 -4.77
CA ALA A 93 -12.15 9.79 -5.02
C ALA A 93 -11.57 8.55 -4.33
N ALA A 94 -10.25 8.39 -4.36
CA ALA A 94 -9.58 7.27 -3.70
C ALA A 94 -9.79 7.32 -2.19
N CYS A 95 -9.61 8.47 -1.55
CA CYS A 95 -9.79 8.63 -0.13
C CYS A 95 -11.26 8.43 0.28
N LYS A 96 -12.20 8.91 -0.54
CA LYS A 96 -13.62 8.68 -0.28
C LYS A 96 -13.96 7.19 -0.31
N ARG A 97 -13.47 6.47 -1.30
CA ARG A 97 -13.69 5.02 -1.41
C ARG A 97 -13.12 4.28 -0.19
N LEU A 98 -11.94 4.67 0.26
CA LEU A 98 -11.34 4.10 1.45
C LEU A 98 -12.16 4.38 2.70
N MET A 99 -12.59 5.63 2.91
CA MET A 99 -13.43 5.99 4.06
C MET A 99 -14.77 5.25 4.03
N ASP A 100 -15.41 5.17 2.88
CA ASP A 100 -16.67 4.46 2.72
C ASP A 100 -16.49 2.96 3.02
N GLY A 101 -15.30 2.43 2.79
CA GLY A 101 -14.94 1.05 3.13
C GLY A 101 -14.46 0.85 4.57
N GLY A 102 -14.53 1.87 5.41
CA GLY A 102 -14.17 1.78 6.83
C GLY A 102 -12.71 2.06 7.15
N VAL A 103 -11.93 2.56 6.19
CA VAL A 103 -10.51 2.88 6.41
C VAL A 103 -10.37 4.29 6.96
N THR A 104 -9.57 4.43 8.01
CA THR A 104 -9.23 5.75 8.56
C THR A 104 -8.17 6.41 7.69
N ILE A 105 -8.41 7.68 7.33
CA ILE A 105 -7.42 8.48 6.63
C ILE A 105 -6.53 9.12 7.69
N SER A 106 -5.30 8.62 7.81
CA SER A 106 -4.36 9.09 8.84
C SER A 106 -3.89 10.51 8.55
N ARG A 107 -3.52 10.78 7.31
CA ARG A 107 -3.21 12.13 6.84
C ARG A 107 -4.09 12.44 5.64
N PRO A 108 -5.08 13.33 5.79
CA PRO A 108 -5.97 13.70 4.68
C PRO A 108 -5.22 14.42 3.55
N PRO A 109 -5.75 14.36 2.32
CA PRO A 109 -5.15 15.04 1.18
C PRO A 109 -5.52 16.53 1.15
N ARG A 110 -5.13 17.27 2.20
CA ARG A 110 -5.45 18.70 2.34
C ARG A 110 -4.92 19.55 1.21
N ASP A 111 -3.78 19.16 0.67
CA ASP A 111 -3.10 19.86 -0.42
C ASP A 111 -3.49 19.33 -1.81
N GLY A 112 -4.39 18.36 -1.88
CA GLY A 112 -4.77 17.72 -3.15
C GLY A 112 -3.69 16.84 -3.76
N ARG A 113 -2.63 16.52 -3.01
CA ARG A 113 -1.47 15.78 -3.53
C ARG A 113 -1.21 14.47 -2.83
N MET A 114 -1.24 14.44 -1.51
CA MET A 114 -0.73 13.31 -0.74
C MET A 114 -1.67 12.96 0.40
N ALA A 115 -1.82 11.67 0.66
CA ALA A 115 -2.57 11.14 1.79
C ALA A 115 -1.87 9.91 2.34
N PHE A 116 -2.14 9.59 3.60
CA PHE A 116 -1.68 8.35 4.23
C PHE A 116 -2.86 7.61 4.84
N VAL A 117 -2.86 6.31 4.66
CA VAL A 117 -3.80 5.37 5.30
C VAL A 117 -3.01 4.21 5.90
N ARG A 118 -3.65 3.39 6.70
CA ARG A 118 -3.02 2.20 7.27
C ARG A 118 -3.83 0.95 6.95
N SER A 119 -3.12 -0.12 6.63
CA SER A 119 -3.71 -1.43 6.43
C SER A 119 -4.23 -2.00 7.75
N PRO A 120 -4.97 -3.14 7.72
CA PRO A 120 -5.40 -3.80 8.95
C PRO A 120 -4.24 -4.15 9.91
N ASP A 121 -3.06 -4.40 9.39
CA ASP A 121 -1.87 -4.70 10.19
C ASP A 121 -0.97 -3.48 10.40
N ASN A 122 -1.52 -2.28 10.26
CA ASN A 122 -0.82 -1.01 10.49
C ASN A 122 0.34 -0.73 9.52
N ILE A 123 0.32 -1.33 8.35
CA ILE A 123 1.25 -0.94 7.29
C ILE A 123 0.81 0.41 6.75
N SER A 124 1.72 1.37 6.79
CA SER A 124 1.47 2.71 6.27
C SER A 124 1.48 2.68 4.75
N VAL A 125 0.47 3.31 4.14
CA VAL A 125 0.35 3.40 2.68
C VAL A 125 0.14 4.86 2.31
N GLU A 126 1.03 5.36 1.44
CA GLU A 126 0.96 6.70 0.90
C GLU A 126 0.22 6.70 -0.42
N LEU A 127 -0.68 7.66 -0.62
CA LEU A 127 -1.32 7.91 -1.90
C LEU A 127 -0.81 9.22 -2.46
N LEU A 128 -0.45 9.21 -3.74
CA LEU A 128 0.07 10.40 -4.44
C LEU A 128 -0.78 10.68 -5.66
N GLN A 129 -1.21 11.93 -5.80
CA GLN A 129 -1.98 12.38 -6.95
C GLN A 129 -1.13 12.32 -8.22
N ALA A 130 -1.66 11.71 -9.27
CA ALA A 130 -1.04 11.74 -10.60
C ALA A 130 -1.07 13.16 -11.14
N GLY A 131 0.01 13.58 -11.79
CA GLY A 131 0.11 14.92 -12.36
C GLY A 131 0.17 16.00 -11.30
N ASN A 132 -0.54 17.11 -11.55
CA ASN A 132 -0.58 18.24 -10.62
C ASN A 132 -1.48 17.96 -9.42
N ALA A 133 -1.18 18.61 -8.30
CA ALA A 133 -2.08 18.57 -7.15
C ALA A 133 -3.46 19.09 -7.55
N LEU A 134 -4.51 18.46 -7.02
CA LEU A 134 -5.86 18.95 -7.22
C LEU A 134 -6.10 20.22 -6.40
N PRO A 135 -7.00 21.12 -6.82
CA PRO A 135 -7.36 22.26 -5.99
C PRO A 135 -7.86 21.79 -4.62
N PRO A 136 -7.50 22.49 -3.52
CA PRO A 136 -8.05 22.14 -2.20
C PRO A 136 -9.57 22.06 -2.21
N ALA A 137 -10.10 21.04 -1.53
CA ALA A 137 -11.54 20.80 -1.50
C ALA A 137 -11.94 20.19 -0.15
N GLU A 138 -13.16 20.55 0.30
CA GLU A 138 -13.72 19.94 1.50
C GLU A 138 -14.29 18.55 1.19
N PRO A 139 -14.32 17.64 2.16
CA PRO A 139 -13.94 17.84 3.57
C PRO A 139 -12.43 17.79 3.84
N TRP A 140 -11.62 17.50 2.83
CA TRP A 140 -10.21 17.20 2.99
C TRP A 140 -9.39 18.40 3.46
N ALA A 141 -9.69 19.59 2.94
CA ALA A 141 -8.90 20.79 3.20
C ALA A 141 -8.87 21.14 4.70
N SER A 142 -9.93 20.87 5.44
CA SER A 142 -10.02 21.18 6.86
C SER A 142 -9.94 19.95 7.76
N MET A 143 -9.75 18.76 7.20
CA MET A 143 -9.71 17.52 7.97
C MET A 143 -8.39 17.38 8.72
N ALA A 144 -8.47 17.02 10.01
CA ALA A 144 -7.29 16.83 10.84
C ALA A 144 -6.66 15.45 10.63
N ASN A 145 -5.38 15.32 10.98
CA ASN A 145 -4.71 14.02 11.03
C ASN A 145 -5.33 13.13 12.10
N VAL A 146 -5.29 11.82 11.88
CA VAL A 146 -5.71 10.81 12.85
C VAL A 146 -4.55 9.83 13.02
N GLY A 147 -3.96 9.78 14.23
CA GLY A 147 -2.82 8.92 14.50
C GLY A 147 -1.56 9.37 13.80
N GLU A 148 -0.66 8.42 13.57
CA GLU A 148 0.63 8.63 12.91
C GLU A 148 0.71 7.78 11.64
N TRP A 149 1.69 8.07 10.80
CA TRP A 149 1.91 7.33 9.56
C TRP A 149 3.41 7.12 9.27
#